data_1d1200c340e5463d843214249ff5f17b
#
_entry.id   1d1200c340e5463d843214249ff5f17b
#
_cell.length_a   1.000
_cell.length_b   1.000
_cell.length_c   1.000
_cell.angle_alpha   90.00
_cell.angle_beta   90.00
_cell.angle_gamma   90.00
#
_symmetry.space_group_name_H-M   'P 1'
#
loop_
_entity.id
_entity.type
_entity.pdbx_description
1 polymer ?
#
loop_
_entity_poly.entity_id
_entity_poly.type
_entity_poly.pdbx_seq_one_letter_code
_entity_poly.pdbx_strand_id
1 'polypeptide(L)'
;APITPKLLSENRRSPFTVRHLLAGLGYQETINFSFVEEKWEQTLAANKDPIRLLNPIASHLSVMRSSLLGSLLQVLKFNLDRKAARVRVFELGRVFFKDAAVEESDTTVKGFDQPMRVAGLAYGSNAPLQWGVQDGRVDFFDVKGDVQALLAPLQASFEPAEHPAMHPGRCA
;
A
#
# COMPACT_ATOMS: atom_id res chain seq x y z
N ALA A 1 9.07 -31.04 23.82
CA ALA A 1 8.23 -31.06 22.61
C ALA A 1 9.14 -31.11 21.40
N PRO A 2 8.90 -31.95 20.39
CA PRO A 2 9.70 -31.98 19.19
C PRO A 2 9.52 -30.66 18.41
N ILE A 3 10.63 -30.06 18.02
CA ILE A 3 10.62 -28.89 17.14
C ILE A 3 10.32 -29.40 15.73
N THR A 4 9.11 -29.15 15.26
CA THR A 4 8.75 -29.47 13.88
C THR A 4 9.04 -28.24 13.02
N PRO A 5 10.01 -28.30 12.09
CA PRO A 5 10.26 -27.17 11.22
C PRO A 5 9.04 -26.91 10.33
N LYS A 6 8.52 -25.69 10.35
CA LYS A 6 7.46 -25.28 9.47
C LYS A 6 8.08 -24.97 8.10
N LEU A 7 7.83 -25.83 7.12
CA LEU A 7 8.25 -25.58 5.75
C LEU A 7 7.57 -24.30 5.25
N LEU A 8 8.37 -23.27 5.00
CA LEU A 8 7.89 -22.08 4.32
C LEU A 8 7.83 -22.37 2.81
N SER A 9 6.73 -22.02 2.17
CA SER A 9 6.62 -22.12 0.73
C SER A 9 7.68 -21.22 0.06
N GLU A 10 8.46 -21.76 -0.85
CA GLU A 10 9.48 -21.03 -1.63
C GLU A 10 8.90 -19.86 -2.42
N ASN A 11 7.59 -19.89 -2.70
CA ASN A 11 6.87 -18.87 -3.44
C ASN A 11 6.46 -17.67 -2.57
N ARG A 12 6.70 -17.71 -1.26
CA ARG A 12 6.33 -16.64 -0.35
C ARG A 12 7.54 -15.81 0.04
N ARG A 13 7.54 -14.56 -0.37
CA ARG A 13 8.46 -13.58 0.21
C ARG A 13 8.03 -13.20 1.61
N SER A 14 8.99 -13.15 2.51
CA SER A 14 8.71 -12.65 3.85
C SER A 14 8.42 -11.15 3.81
N PRO A 15 7.61 -10.61 4.74
CA PRO A 15 7.44 -9.17 4.89
C PRO A 15 8.77 -8.41 5.03
N PHE A 16 9.74 -9.04 5.66
CA PHE A 16 11.09 -8.50 5.83
C PHE A 16 11.82 -8.32 4.47
N THR A 17 11.75 -9.32 3.60
CA THR A 17 12.33 -9.24 2.25
C THR A 17 11.68 -8.12 1.43
N VAL A 18 10.36 -7.98 1.50
CA VAL A 18 9.63 -6.91 0.79
C VAL A 18 10.08 -5.53 1.28
N ARG A 19 10.22 -5.34 2.61
CA ARG A 19 10.72 -4.09 3.19
C ARG A 19 12.12 -3.74 2.72
N HIS A 20 13.02 -4.70 2.71
CA HIS A 20 14.40 -4.50 2.26
C HIS A 20 14.48 -4.13 0.79
N LEU A 21 13.69 -4.79 -0.07
CA LEU A 21 13.64 -4.48 -1.49
C LEU A 21 13.15 -3.05 -1.71
N LEU A 22 12.05 -2.65 -1.08
CA LEU A 22 11.51 -1.29 -1.21
C LEU A 22 12.45 -0.23 -0.62
N ALA A 23 13.08 -0.51 0.51
CA ALA A 23 14.10 0.37 1.06
C ALA A 23 15.30 0.52 0.11
N GLY A 24 15.75 -0.58 -0.53
CA GLY A 24 16.78 -0.56 -1.57
C GLY A 24 16.41 0.25 -2.81
N LEU A 25 15.12 0.33 -3.15
CA LEU A 25 14.58 1.19 -4.21
C LEU A 25 14.39 2.66 -3.75
N GLY A 26 14.80 3.00 -2.54
CA GLY A 26 14.75 4.35 -2.00
C GLY A 26 13.41 4.76 -1.41
N TYR A 27 12.55 3.82 -1.08
CA TYR A 27 11.29 4.09 -0.38
C TYR A 27 11.47 4.02 1.14
N GLN A 28 10.78 4.88 1.87
CA GLN A 28 10.70 4.87 3.32
C GLN A 28 9.40 4.20 3.77
N GLU A 29 9.47 3.29 4.74
CA GLU A 29 8.29 2.67 5.32
C GLU A 29 7.52 3.67 6.16
N THR A 30 6.20 3.67 5.99
CA THR A 30 5.27 4.38 6.86
C THR A 30 4.35 3.39 7.54
N ILE A 31 3.98 3.70 8.78
CA ILE A 31 3.02 2.92 9.56
C ILE A 31 1.88 3.86 9.89
N ASN A 32 0.70 3.56 9.35
CA ASN A 32 -0.49 4.39 9.50
C ASN A 32 -1.58 3.63 10.27
N PHE A 33 -2.57 4.37 10.78
CA PHE A 33 -3.74 3.76 11.39
C PHE A 33 -4.52 2.89 10.40
N SER A 34 -5.05 1.78 10.89
CA SER A 34 -5.98 0.95 10.13
C SER A 34 -7.39 1.54 10.06
N PHE A 35 -7.63 2.66 10.73
CA PHE A 35 -8.89 3.40 10.79
C PHE A 35 -8.78 4.63 9.90
N VAL A 36 -9.80 4.86 9.07
CA VAL A 36 -9.82 5.94 8.09
C VAL A 36 -11.19 6.61 8.03
N GLU A 37 -11.25 7.72 7.29
CA GLU A 37 -12.51 8.38 6.98
C GLU A 37 -13.34 7.53 6.00
N GLU A 38 -14.61 7.40 6.25
CA GLU A 38 -15.51 6.69 5.35
C GLU A 38 -15.49 7.25 3.91
N LYS A 39 -15.33 8.55 3.77
CA LYS A 39 -15.20 9.20 2.47
C LYS A 39 -14.02 8.63 1.64
N TRP A 40 -12.92 8.26 2.28
CA TRP A 40 -11.77 7.69 1.57
C TRP A 40 -12.06 6.28 1.06
N GLU A 41 -12.79 5.49 1.84
CA GLU A 41 -13.24 4.17 1.40
C GLU A 41 -14.10 4.28 0.14
N GLN A 42 -15.02 5.22 0.11
CA GLN A 42 -15.89 5.42 -1.04
C GLN A 42 -15.13 5.97 -2.26
N THR A 43 -14.22 6.92 -2.08
CA THR A 43 -13.58 7.64 -3.19
C THR A 43 -12.28 7.00 -3.65
N LEU A 44 -11.43 6.54 -2.73
CA LEU A 44 -10.09 6.02 -3.04
C LEU A 44 -10.04 4.49 -3.11
N ALA A 45 -10.86 3.81 -2.34
CA ALA A 45 -10.92 2.34 -2.32
C ALA A 45 -12.10 1.76 -3.12
N ALA A 46 -13.01 2.60 -3.61
CA ALA A 46 -14.26 2.21 -4.25
C ALA A 46 -15.12 1.23 -3.40
N ASN A 47 -14.92 1.24 -2.09
CA ASN A 47 -15.62 0.39 -1.13
C ASN A 47 -16.89 1.10 -0.61
N LYS A 48 -18.04 0.58 -1.00
CA LYS A 48 -19.35 1.15 -0.63
C LYS A 48 -19.88 0.62 0.70
N ASP A 49 -19.30 -0.46 1.23
CA ASP A 49 -19.73 -1.09 2.48
C ASP A 49 -18.54 -1.37 3.42
N PRO A 50 -17.88 -0.33 3.93
CA PRO A 50 -16.75 -0.47 4.83
C PRO A 50 -17.17 -1.04 6.19
N ILE A 51 -16.21 -1.64 6.89
CA ILE A 51 -16.41 -2.12 8.26
C ILE A 51 -16.40 -0.91 9.19
N ARG A 52 -17.52 -0.66 9.88
CA ARG A 52 -17.65 0.44 10.83
C ARG A 52 -17.17 0.06 12.22
N LEU A 53 -16.51 0.99 12.88
CA LEU A 53 -16.12 0.84 14.28
C LEU A 53 -17.28 1.21 15.19
N LEU A 54 -17.49 0.43 16.24
CA LEU A 54 -18.49 0.73 17.26
C LEU A 54 -18.07 1.94 18.12
N ASN A 55 -16.78 2.03 18.45
CA ASN A 55 -16.20 3.08 19.29
C ASN A 55 -14.97 3.69 18.59
N PRO A 56 -15.16 4.60 17.62
CA PRO A 56 -14.04 5.22 16.93
C PRO A 56 -13.26 6.15 17.88
N ILE A 57 -11.93 6.14 17.75
CA ILE A 57 -11.02 7.02 18.54
C ILE A 57 -11.30 8.49 18.23
N ALA A 58 -11.67 8.78 16.98
CA ALA A 58 -12.06 10.13 16.54
C ALA A 58 -13.17 9.98 15.48
N SER A 59 -14.05 10.97 15.38
CA SER A 59 -15.21 10.94 14.48
C SER A 59 -14.84 10.70 13.00
N HIS A 60 -13.67 11.16 12.59
CA HIS A 60 -13.14 10.98 11.23
C HIS A 60 -12.41 9.65 11.02
N LEU A 61 -12.16 8.86 12.07
CA LEU A 61 -11.53 7.54 12.00
C LEU A 61 -12.56 6.45 12.29
N SER A 62 -13.63 6.42 11.49
CA SER A 62 -14.85 5.68 11.81
C SER A 62 -14.98 4.31 11.14
N VAL A 63 -14.11 4.02 10.17
CA VAL A 63 -14.17 2.75 9.43
C VAL A 63 -12.79 2.11 9.28
N MET A 64 -12.78 0.79 9.09
CA MET A 64 -11.55 0.07 8.75
C MET A 64 -11.20 0.28 7.29
N ARG A 65 -9.92 0.46 6.99
CA ARG A 65 -9.41 0.65 5.63
C ARG A 65 -9.47 -0.63 4.80
N SER A 66 -9.92 -0.55 3.58
CA SER A 66 -9.82 -1.61 2.57
C SER A 66 -8.69 -1.35 1.55
N SER A 67 -8.05 -0.17 1.62
CA SER A 67 -6.92 0.24 0.79
C SER A 67 -5.88 1.00 1.61
N LEU A 68 -4.61 0.92 1.19
CA LEU A 68 -3.50 1.69 1.77
C LEU A 68 -3.35 3.07 1.11
N LEU A 69 -4.05 3.33 -0.01
CA LEU A 69 -3.88 4.54 -0.80
C LEU A 69 -4.23 5.81 -0.03
N GLY A 70 -5.32 5.82 0.72
CA GLY A 70 -5.75 6.98 1.51
C GLY A 70 -4.70 7.40 2.53
N SER A 71 -4.14 6.43 3.25
CA SER A 71 -3.09 6.68 4.24
C SER A 71 -1.81 7.24 3.60
N LEU A 72 -1.37 6.66 2.47
CA LEU A 72 -0.19 7.16 1.75
C LEU A 72 -0.39 8.56 1.17
N LEU A 73 -1.58 8.88 0.69
CA LEU A 73 -1.92 10.23 0.22
C LEU A 73 -1.91 11.24 1.37
N GLN A 74 -2.32 10.86 2.57
CA GLN A 74 -2.23 11.71 3.75
C GLN A 74 -0.76 11.99 4.12
N VAL A 75 0.09 10.96 4.09
CA VAL A 75 1.53 11.10 4.29
C VAL A 75 2.13 12.03 3.24
N LEU A 76 1.76 11.87 1.97
CA LEU A 76 2.20 12.78 0.90
C LEU A 76 1.78 14.22 1.21
N LYS A 77 0.48 14.45 1.48
CA LYS A 77 -0.02 15.79 1.82
C LYS A 77 0.76 16.42 2.98
N PHE A 78 0.97 15.67 4.06
CA PHE A 78 1.74 16.13 5.21
C PHE A 78 3.15 16.59 4.84
N ASN A 79 3.82 15.89 3.95
CA ASN A 79 5.17 16.22 3.49
C ASN A 79 5.16 17.42 2.52
N LEU A 80 4.17 17.50 1.63
CA LEU A 80 4.01 18.64 0.73
C LEU A 80 3.73 19.95 1.48
N ASP A 81 2.89 19.91 2.51
CA ASP A 81 2.61 21.05 3.39
C ASP A 81 3.91 21.57 4.07
N ARG A 82 4.93 20.70 4.17
CA ARG A 82 6.30 21.02 4.66
C ARG A 82 7.31 21.26 3.57
N LYS A 83 6.85 21.46 2.33
CA LYS A 83 7.67 21.77 1.15
C LYS A 83 8.68 20.67 0.78
N ALA A 84 8.38 19.40 1.09
CA ALA A 84 9.19 18.30 0.62
C ALA A 84 9.14 18.23 -0.92
N ALA A 85 10.30 18.34 -1.57
CA ALA A 85 10.39 18.31 -3.03
C ALA A 85 10.31 16.90 -3.61
N ARG A 86 10.64 15.90 -2.80
CA ARG A 86 10.65 14.48 -3.19
C ARG A 86 10.10 13.63 -2.05
N VAL A 87 9.17 12.74 -2.37
CA VAL A 87 8.60 11.78 -1.42
C VAL A 87 8.56 10.41 -2.09
N ARG A 88 9.16 9.40 -1.46
CA ARG A 88 9.02 7.99 -1.80
C ARG A 88 8.69 7.24 -0.53
N VAL A 89 7.48 6.77 -0.41
CA VAL A 89 6.97 6.08 0.79
C VAL A 89 6.24 4.81 0.41
N PHE A 90 6.29 3.84 1.30
CA PHE A 90 5.50 2.62 1.17
C PHE A 90 4.90 2.22 2.51
N GLU A 91 3.89 1.41 2.47
CA GLU A 91 3.32 0.74 3.64
C GLU A 91 3.09 -0.73 3.32
N LEU A 92 3.47 -1.58 4.25
CA LEU A 92 3.12 -3.00 4.29
C LEU A 92 2.18 -3.21 5.46
N GLY A 93 0.88 -3.30 5.19
CA GLY A 93 -0.16 -3.31 6.21
C GLY A 93 -1.36 -4.19 5.87
N ARG A 94 -2.16 -4.47 6.89
CA ARG A 94 -3.43 -5.16 6.68
C ARG A 94 -4.48 -4.20 6.16
N VAL A 95 -5.33 -4.74 5.29
CA VAL A 95 -6.58 -4.13 4.85
C VAL A 95 -7.73 -5.07 5.23
N PHE A 96 -8.96 -4.57 5.24
CA PHE A 96 -10.07 -5.26 5.87
C PHE A 96 -11.30 -5.24 4.96
N PHE A 97 -11.85 -6.43 4.74
CA PHE A 97 -13.05 -6.64 3.92
C PHE A 97 -14.07 -7.47 4.69
N LYS A 98 -15.35 -7.22 4.43
CA LYS A 98 -16.42 -8.14 4.85
C LYS A 98 -16.40 -9.35 3.93
N ASP A 99 -16.28 -10.54 4.49
CA ASP A 99 -16.35 -11.81 3.74
C ASP A 99 -17.02 -12.88 4.60
N ALA A 100 -18.25 -13.20 4.27
CA ALA A 100 -19.03 -14.20 5.01
C ALA A 100 -18.46 -15.63 4.92
N ALA A 101 -17.56 -15.91 3.98
CA ALA A 101 -16.91 -17.20 3.83
C ALA A 101 -15.75 -17.41 4.81
N VAL A 102 -15.29 -16.35 5.47
CA VAL A 102 -14.20 -16.45 6.46
C VAL A 102 -14.72 -16.99 7.77
N GLU A 103 -14.22 -18.17 8.16
CA GLU A 103 -14.49 -18.77 9.45
C GLU A 103 -13.50 -18.30 10.52
N GLU A 104 -13.92 -18.41 11.78
CA GLU A 104 -13.08 -18.06 12.92
C GLU A 104 -11.91 -19.04 13.09
N SER A 105 -10.71 -18.51 13.37
CA SER A 105 -9.51 -19.27 13.68
C SER A 105 -8.60 -18.47 14.60
N ASP A 106 -7.46 -19.04 15.01
CA ASP A 106 -6.44 -18.33 15.80
C ASP A 106 -5.90 -17.05 15.12
N THR A 107 -6.10 -16.90 13.82
CA THR A 107 -5.55 -15.79 13.02
C THR A 107 -6.59 -15.02 12.22
N THR A 108 -7.84 -15.46 12.21
CA THR A 108 -8.94 -14.86 11.45
C THR A 108 -10.15 -14.61 12.34
N VAL A 109 -10.86 -13.54 12.05
CA VAL A 109 -12.14 -13.19 12.69
C VAL A 109 -13.25 -13.57 11.72
N LYS A 110 -14.26 -14.28 12.22
CA LYS A 110 -15.40 -14.70 11.40
C LYS A 110 -16.04 -13.53 10.67
N GLY A 111 -16.26 -13.71 9.37
CA GLY A 111 -16.90 -12.70 8.52
C GLY A 111 -15.99 -11.56 8.04
N PHE A 112 -14.67 -11.63 8.32
CA PHE A 112 -13.72 -10.57 7.95
C PHE A 112 -12.44 -11.13 7.33
N ASP A 113 -12.16 -10.76 6.10
CA ASP A 113 -10.87 -11.02 5.47
C ASP A 113 -9.89 -9.87 5.79
N GLN A 114 -8.66 -10.24 6.15
CA GLN A 114 -7.62 -9.31 6.63
C GLN A 114 -6.29 -9.53 5.90
N PRO A 115 -6.25 -9.44 4.59
CA PRO A 115 -5.04 -9.72 3.84
C PRO A 115 -3.96 -8.65 4.10
N MET A 116 -2.70 -9.11 4.07
CA MET A 116 -1.56 -8.21 4.03
C MET A 116 -1.40 -7.67 2.62
N ARG A 117 -1.27 -6.35 2.49
CA ARG A 117 -1.05 -5.65 1.24
C ARG A 117 0.19 -4.78 1.32
N VAL A 118 0.80 -4.51 0.19
CA VAL A 118 1.84 -3.49 0.02
C VAL A 118 1.36 -2.44 -0.96
N ALA A 119 1.60 -1.19 -0.63
CA ALA A 119 1.40 -0.07 -1.54
C ALA A 119 2.57 0.90 -1.43
N GLY A 120 2.89 1.58 -2.52
CA GLY A 120 3.92 2.60 -2.58
C GLY A 120 3.41 3.87 -3.25
N LEU A 121 4.07 4.98 -2.95
CA LEU A 121 3.80 6.27 -3.54
C LEU A 121 5.12 7.00 -3.80
N ALA A 122 5.29 7.49 -5.02
CA ALA A 122 6.42 8.31 -5.41
C ALA A 122 5.95 9.67 -5.92
N TYR A 123 6.62 10.75 -5.49
CA TYR A 123 6.33 12.12 -5.90
C TYR A 123 7.62 12.92 -6.04
N GLY A 124 7.63 13.86 -6.97
CA GLY A 124 8.73 14.80 -7.16
C GLY A 124 9.80 14.29 -8.12
N SER A 125 11.06 14.53 -7.79
CA SER A 125 12.19 14.10 -8.62
C SER A 125 12.32 12.58 -8.64
N ASN A 126 12.63 12.00 -9.79
CA ASN A 126 12.86 10.56 -9.96
C ASN A 126 14.16 10.10 -9.26
N ALA A 127 15.16 10.98 -9.16
CA ALA A 127 16.42 10.70 -8.45
C ALA A 127 16.66 11.71 -7.32
N PRO A 128 17.47 11.37 -6.30
CA PRO A 128 18.01 12.35 -5.38
C PRO A 128 18.87 13.37 -6.11
N LEU A 129 18.92 14.59 -5.58
CA LEU A 129 19.80 15.63 -6.12
C LEU A 129 21.26 15.17 -6.03
N GLN A 130 21.91 15.02 -7.19
CA GLN A 130 23.30 14.57 -7.28
C GLN A 130 23.97 15.03 -8.58
N TRP A 131 25.29 15.04 -8.60
CA TRP A 131 26.07 15.38 -9.78
C TRP A 131 25.85 14.36 -10.91
N GLY A 132 25.78 14.86 -12.16
CA GLY A 132 25.76 14.01 -13.36
C GLY A 132 24.44 13.32 -13.64
N VAL A 133 23.41 13.53 -12.82
CA VAL A 133 22.05 13.02 -13.07
C VAL A 133 21.17 14.18 -13.52
N GLN A 134 20.53 13.99 -14.68
CA GLN A 134 19.56 14.96 -15.19
C GLN A 134 18.34 14.99 -14.28
N ASP A 135 17.90 16.18 -13.89
CA ASP A 135 16.69 16.35 -13.09
C ASP A 135 15.46 15.95 -13.93
N GLY A 136 14.70 15.03 -13.42
CA GLY A 136 13.49 14.53 -14.04
C GLY A 136 12.41 14.28 -12.97
N ARG A 137 11.14 14.34 -13.36
CA ARG A 137 10.04 13.97 -12.48
C ARG A 137 9.76 12.49 -12.59
N VAL A 138 9.41 11.89 -11.46
CA VAL A 138 8.93 10.51 -11.42
C VAL A 138 7.72 10.34 -12.35
N ASP A 139 7.73 9.29 -13.15
CA ASP A 139 6.66 8.96 -14.07
C ASP A 139 6.16 7.50 -13.89
N PHE A 140 5.27 7.08 -14.78
CA PHE A 140 4.73 5.73 -14.81
C PHE A 140 5.82 4.66 -14.97
N PHE A 141 6.83 4.92 -15.79
CA PHE A 141 7.87 3.92 -16.08
C PHE A 141 8.82 3.72 -14.91
N ASP A 142 9.09 4.77 -14.13
CA ASP A 142 9.84 4.67 -12.89
C ASP A 142 9.13 3.72 -11.91
N VAL A 143 7.83 3.96 -11.66
CA VAL A 143 7.02 3.14 -10.73
C VAL A 143 6.83 1.73 -11.28
N LYS A 144 6.63 1.57 -12.59
CA LYS A 144 6.57 0.26 -13.25
C LYS A 144 7.85 -0.54 -13.03
N GLY A 145 9.01 0.09 -13.19
CA GLY A 145 10.31 -0.52 -12.92
C GLY A 145 10.46 -0.97 -11.47
N ASP A 146 10.03 -0.14 -10.52
CA ASP A 146 10.03 -0.49 -9.09
C ASP A 146 9.12 -1.69 -8.80
N VAL A 147 7.92 -1.75 -9.40
CA VAL A 147 7.00 -2.89 -9.26
C VAL A 147 7.59 -4.16 -9.88
N GLN A 148 8.21 -4.06 -11.06
CA GLN A 148 8.88 -5.19 -11.69
C GLN A 148 10.03 -5.72 -10.85
N ALA A 149 10.86 -4.83 -10.28
CA ALA A 149 11.92 -5.21 -9.37
C ALA A 149 11.39 -5.88 -8.10
N LEU A 150 10.28 -5.37 -7.55
CA LEU A 150 9.62 -5.97 -6.38
C LEU A 150 9.09 -7.37 -6.69
N LEU A 151 8.57 -7.63 -7.89
CA LEU A 151 7.95 -8.90 -8.26
C LEU A 151 8.94 -9.92 -8.84
N ALA A 152 10.14 -9.49 -9.27
CA ALA A 152 11.14 -10.40 -9.86
C ALA A 152 11.41 -11.63 -8.95
N PRO A 153 11.55 -12.86 -9.48
CA PRO A 153 11.66 -13.20 -10.89
C PRO A 153 10.31 -13.35 -11.63
N LEU A 154 9.18 -13.09 -10.96
CA LEU A 154 7.87 -13.11 -11.62
C LEU A 154 7.78 -11.97 -12.63
N GLN A 155 7.19 -12.25 -13.79
CA GLN A 155 6.91 -11.22 -14.78
C GLN A 155 5.54 -10.59 -14.47
N ALA A 156 5.53 -9.27 -14.33
CA ALA A 156 4.29 -8.51 -14.20
C ALA A 156 3.79 -8.09 -15.60
N SER A 157 2.53 -8.32 -15.88
CA SER A 157 1.83 -7.71 -17.01
C SER A 157 1.13 -6.43 -16.53
N PHE A 158 1.11 -5.42 -17.39
CA PHE A 158 0.45 -4.13 -17.11
C PHE A 158 -0.56 -3.88 -18.21
N GLU A 159 -1.81 -3.74 -17.84
CA GLU A 159 -2.92 -3.49 -18.73
C GLU A 159 -3.62 -2.20 -18.34
N PRO A 160 -4.07 -1.39 -19.32
CA PRO A 160 -4.85 -0.20 -18.99
C PRO A 160 -6.04 -0.53 -18.09
N ALA A 161 -6.22 0.22 -17.03
CA ALA A 161 -7.30 0.04 -16.08
C ALA A 161 -7.98 1.37 -15.77
N GLU A 162 -9.21 1.30 -15.28
CA GLU A 162 -9.94 2.46 -14.79
C GLU A 162 -10.11 2.38 -13.28
N HIS A 163 -9.86 3.49 -12.60
CA HIS A 163 -10.07 3.61 -11.17
C HIS A 163 -10.70 4.97 -10.87
N PRO A 164 -11.75 5.05 -10.02
CA PRO A 164 -12.50 6.28 -9.80
C PRO A 164 -11.67 7.44 -9.24
N ALA A 165 -10.58 7.14 -8.54
CA ALA A 165 -9.68 8.15 -7.96
C ALA A 165 -8.45 8.45 -8.82
N MET A 166 -8.25 7.77 -9.95
CA MET A 166 -7.06 7.92 -10.80
C MET A 166 -7.39 8.68 -12.09
N HIS A 167 -6.37 9.25 -12.70
CA HIS A 167 -6.54 9.95 -13.96
C HIS A 167 -6.90 8.97 -15.08
N PRO A 168 -7.99 9.18 -15.84
CA PRO A 168 -8.32 8.37 -17.00
C PRO A 168 -7.14 8.30 -17.97
N GLY A 169 -6.81 7.11 -18.45
CA GLY A 169 -5.69 6.87 -19.37
C GLY A 169 -4.28 6.92 -18.75
N ARG A 170 -4.17 6.97 -17.42
CA ARG A 170 -2.89 6.90 -16.68
C ARG A 170 -2.93 5.86 -15.56
N CYS A 171 -3.77 4.85 -15.69
CA CYS A 171 -3.92 3.76 -14.75
C CYS A 171 -3.68 2.42 -15.47
N ALA A 172 -2.89 1.54 -14.85
CA ALA A 172 -2.64 0.17 -15.33
C ALA A 172 -2.42 -0.78 -14.15
#